data_c6188f6d45ace14172df284ab2c8cf42
#
_entry.id   c6188f6d45ace14172df284ab2c8cf42
#
_cell.length_a   1.000
_cell.length_b   1.000
_cell.length_c   1.000
_cell.angle_alpha   90.00
_cell.angle_beta   90.00
_cell.angle_gamma   90.00
#
_symmetry.space_group_name_H-M   'P 1'
#
loop_
_entity.id
_entity.type
_entity.pdbx_description
1 polymer ?
#
loop_
_entity_poly.entity_id
_entity_poly.type
_entity_poly.pdbx_seq_one_letter_code
_entity_poly.pdbx_strand_id
1 'polypeptide(L)'
;MTLKKLTLPELLKNSCSKFSKNLSLNFVASGKKTYQDLYNEVVSIANHLLHLGVKKGDKVAILSANMPNWGITQFAIANIGAIAVPVLPGFCSTELQNILEHAEVKVIFVSRLLAKCLEGVKTPFLEHKILINNFSTTDSYTHLRAH
;
A
#
# COMPACT_ATOMS: atom_id res chain seq x y z
N MET A 1 -7.86 -6.14 28.49
CA MET A 1 -8.86 -5.68 27.50
C MET A 1 -8.77 -6.57 26.28
N THR A 2 -9.78 -7.35 26.01
CA THR A 2 -9.80 -8.33 24.92
C THR A 2 -10.21 -7.63 23.62
N LEU A 3 -9.51 -7.87 22.53
CA LEU A 3 -9.94 -7.44 21.19
C LEU A 3 -11.26 -8.16 20.87
N LYS A 4 -12.24 -7.42 20.36
CA LYS A 4 -13.53 -8.00 19.92
C LYS A 4 -13.34 -8.95 18.74
N LYS A 5 -12.36 -8.65 17.88
CA LYS A 5 -11.94 -9.46 16.72
C LYS A 5 -10.43 -9.38 16.59
N LEU A 6 -9.78 -10.51 16.29
CA LEU A 6 -8.34 -10.58 16.01
C LEU A 6 -8.06 -10.22 14.54
N THR A 7 -8.21 -8.94 14.20
CA THR A 7 -7.93 -8.42 12.84
C THR A 7 -6.99 -7.22 12.90
N LEU A 8 -6.25 -6.96 11.83
CA LEU A 8 -5.36 -5.80 11.75
C LEU A 8 -6.10 -4.46 11.91
N PRO A 9 -7.28 -4.24 11.29
CA PRO A 9 -8.05 -3.02 11.52
C PRO A 9 -8.43 -2.80 12.99
N GLU A 10 -8.87 -3.84 13.69
CA GLU A 10 -9.25 -3.76 15.10
C GLU A 10 -8.03 -3.50 16.00
N LEU A 11 -6.89 -4.13 15.69
CA LEU A 11 -5.63 -3.89 16.37
C LEU A 11 -5.20 -2.42 16.24
N LEU A 12 -5.20 -1.87 15.03
CA LEU A 12 -4.84 -0.47 14.79
C LEU A 12 -5.77 0.49 15.51
N LYS A 13 -7.08 0.31 15.38
CA LYS A 13 -8.10 1.13 16.04
C LYS A 13 -7.94 1.14 17.56
N ASN A 14 -7.70 -0.02 18.16
CA ASN A 14 -7.50 -0.16 19.59
C ASN A 14 -6.18 0.49 20.05
N SER A 15 -5.10 0.33 19.29
CA SER A 15 -3.81 0.97 19.57
C SER A 15 -3.91 2.49 19.47
N CYS A 16 -4.59 2.99 18.44
CA CYS A 16 -4.83 4.42 18.26
C CYS A 16 -5.65 5.01 19.41
N SER A 17 -6.73 4.34 19.86
CA SER A 17 -7.56 4.83 20.96
C SER A 17 -6.81 4.91 22.29
N LYS A 18 -5.83 4.01 22.53
CA LYS A 18 -5.06 3.96 23.77
C LYS A 18 -3.81 4.82 23.75
N PHE A 19 -3.15 4.92 22.60
CA PHE A 19 -1.80 5.48 22.47
C PHE A 19 -1.72 6.57 21.39
N SER A 20 -2.82 7.30 21.14
CA SER A 20 -2.96 8.25 20.03
C SER A 20 -1.76 9.18 19.84
N LYS A 21 -1.21 9.70 20.95
CA LYS A 21 -0.08 10.65 20.98
C LYS A 21 1.29 10.00 20.96
N ASN A 22 1.38 8.68 21.16
CA ASN A 22 2.65 7.96 21.15
C ASN A 22 3.17 7.80 19.72
N LEU A 23 4.49 7.71 19.59
CA LEU A 23 5.12 7.42 18.29
C LEU A 23 4.78 6.00 17.84
N SER A 24 4.37 5.88 16.59
CA SER A 24 4.05 4.61 15.93
C SER A 24 5.06 4.26 14.85
N LEU A 25 5.42 5.22 14.02
CA LEU A 25 6.37 5.06 12.93
C LEU A 25 7.42 6.18 13.00
N ASN A 26 8.65 5.81 12.72
CA ASN A 26 9.77 6.74 12.63
C ASN A 26 10.65 6.38 11.44
N PHE A 27 10.97 7.34 10.62
CA PHE A 27 11.87 7.17 9.49
C PHE A 27 12.75 8.40 9.34
N VAL A 28 14.05 8.19 9.20
CA VAL A 28 15.05 9.28 9.21
C VAL A 28 14.73 10.38 8.20
N ALA A 29 14.23 10.01 7.02
CA ALA A 29 13.96 10.94 5.92
C ALA A 29 12.56 11.57 5.97
N SER A 30 11.57 10.97 6.65
CA SER A 30 10.17 11.43 6.63
C SER A 30 9.62 11.87 7.99
N GLY A 31 10.45 11.80 9.03
CA GLY A 31 10.08 12.23 10.37
C GLY A 31 9.27 11.20 11.16
N LYS A 32 8.71 11.66 12.26
CA LYS A 32 8.01 10.85 13.25
C LYS A 32 6.50 10.96 13.04
N LYS A 33 5.80 9.83 13.14
CA LYS A 33 4.33 9.76 13.09
C LYS A 33 3.78 9.17 14.39
N THR A 34 2.74 9.78 14.93
CA THR A 34 1.98 9.23 16.06
C THR A 34 1.02 8.13 15.60
N TYR A 35 0.41 7.40 16.54
CA TYR A 35 -0.66 6.46 16.21
C TYR A 35 -1.87 7.16 15.59
N GLN A 36 -2.14 8.41 15.97
CA GLN A 36 -3.23 9.18 15.38
C GLN A 36 -2.93 9.54 13.91
N ASP A 37 -1.69 9.96 13.62
CA ASP A 37 -1.26 10.25 12.24
C ASP A 37 -1.36 9.00 11.38
N LEU A 38 -0.86 7.86 11.88
CA LEU A 38 -0.96 6.58 11.20
C LEU A 38 -2.42 6.22 10.88
N TYR A 39 -3.31 6.34 11.87
CA TYR A 39 -4.73 6.02 11.67
C TYR A 39 -5.38 6.91 10.61
N ASN A 40 -5.13 8.21 10.66
CA ASN A 40 -5.68 9.18 9.70
C ASN A 40 -5.21 8.87 8.28
N GLU A 41 -3.93 8.57 8.10
CA GLU A 41 -3.36 8.21 6.79
C GLU A 41 -3.91 6.86 6.28
N VAL A 42 -4.04 5.87 7.15
CA VAL A 42 -4.65 4.58 6.80
C VAL A 42 -6.09 4.77 6.30
N VAL A 43 -6.90 5.57 6.99
CA VAL A 43 -8.28 5.86 6.57
C VAL A 43 -8.31 6.60 5.23
N SER A 44 -7.40 7.56 5.03
CA SER A 44 -7.29 8.30 3.77
C SER A 44 -6.98 7.37 2.59
N ILE A 45 -5.98 6.50 2.72
CA ILE A 45 -5.62 5.54 1.66
C ILE A 45 -6.69 4.48 1.46
N ALA A 46 -7.34 4.01 2.53
CA ALA A 46 -8.47 3.08 2.44
C ALA A 46 -9.62 3.69 1.61
N ASN A 47 -9.99 4.94 1.88
CA ASN A 47 -11.00 5.66 1.11
C ASN A 47 -10.59 5.85 -0.36
N HIS A 48 -9.30 6.16 -0.61
CA HIS A 48 -8.79 6.26 -1.98
C HIS A 48 -8.94 4.94 -2.74
N LEU A 49 -8.59 3.82 -2.13
CA LEU A 49 -8.79 2.48 -2.73
C LEU A 49 -10.26 2.19 -3.02
N LEU A 50 -11.18 2.56 -2.12
CA LEU A 50 -12.61 2.41 -2.36
C LEU A 50 -13.09 3.25 -3.56
N HIS A 51 -12.60 4.49 -3.70
CA HIS A 51 -12.90 5.35 -4.85
C HIS A 51 -12.38 4.77 -6.17
N LEU A 52 -11.24 4.06 -6.15
CA LEU A 52 -10.71 3.31 -7.30
C LEU A 52 -11.50 2.02 -7.57
N GLY A 53 -12.57 1.75 -6.84
CA GLY A 53 -13.43 0.59 -7.03
C GLY A 53 -12.88 -0.72 -6.46
N VAL A 54 -11.87 -0.66 -5.56
CA VAL A 54 -11.38 -1.84 -4.84
C VAL A 54 -12.44 -2.32 -3.85
N LYS A 55 -12.74 -3.60 -3.87
CA LYS A 55 -13.74 -4.25 -3.03
C LYS A 55 -13.10 -5.26 -2.08
N LYS A 56 -13.86 -5.71 -1.10
CA LYS A 56 -13.48 -6.83 -0.24
C LYS A 56 -13.10 -8.05 -1.08
N GLY A 57 -11.92 -8.61 -0.80
CA GLY A 57 -11.38 -9.77 -1.52
C GLY A 57 -10.55 -9.44 -2.75
N ASP A 58 -10.58 -8.19 -3.27
CA ASP A 58 -9.67 -7.77 -4.34
C ASP A 58 -8.22 -7.79 -3.85
N LYS A 59 -7.29 -8.06 -4.75
CA LYS A 59 -5.86 -8.14 -4.44
C LYS A 59 -5.18 -6.83 -4.79
N VAL A 60 -4.40 -6.35 -3.84
CA VAL A 60 -3.62 -5.12 -3.95
C VAL A 60 -2.16 -5.43 -3.65
N ALA A 61 -1.28 -5.23 -4.63
CA ALA A 61 0.14 -5.52 -4.49
C ALA A 61 0.90 -4.33 -3.87
N ILE A 62 1.98 -4.65 -3.15
CA ILE A 62 2.93 -3.68 -2.61
C ILE A 62 4.33 -4.09 -3.04
N LEU A 63 4.93 -3.32 -3.96
CA LEU A 63 6.30 -3.49 -4.46
C LEU A 63 7.16 -2.31 -3.97
N SER A 64 7.74 -2.45 -2.80
CA SER A 64 8.55 -1.39 -2.19
C SER A 64 9.52 -1.96 -1.15
N ALA A 65 10.64 -1.28 -0.97
CA ALA A 65 11.46 -1.45 0.23
C ALA A 65 10.70 -0.96 1.47
N ASN A 66 11.21 -1.33 2.64
CA ASN A 66 10.62 -0.93 3.91
C ASN A 66 10.63 0.60 4.09
N MET A 67 9.46 1.17 4.29
CA MET A 67 9.23 2.57 4.60
C MET A 67 7.91 2.72 5.37
N PRO A 68 7.64 3.84 6.06
CA PRO A 68 6.39 4.04 6.78
C PRO A 68 5.15 3.84 5.93
N ASN A 69 5.17 4.31 4.68
CA ASN A 69 4.06 4.18 3.74
C ASN A 69 3.72 2.72 3.38
N TRP A 70 4.69 1.80 3.49
CA TRP A 70 4.44 0.38 3.34
C TRP A 70 3.46 -0.14 4.40
N GLY A 71 3.71 0.19 5.67
CA GLY A 71 2.83 -0.17 6.79
C GLY A 71 1.46 0.49 6.69
N ILE A 72 1.41 1.77 6.31
CA ILE A 72 0.16 2.52 6.09
C ILE A 72 -0.67 1.82 5.01
N THR A 73 -0.05 1.46 3.87
CA THR A 73 -0.72 0.76 2.76
C THR A 73 -1.24 -0.60 3.19
N GLN A 74 -0.44 -1.38 3.92
CA GLN A 74 -0.84 -2.70 4.44
C GLN A 74 -2.10 -2.61 5.32
N PHE A 75 -2.12 -1.65 6.26
CA PHE A 75 -3.29 -1.44 7.11
C PHE A 75 -4.50 -0.91 6.33
N ALA A 76 -4.28 -0.06 5.32
CA ALA A 76 -5.36 0.47 4.49
C ALA A 76 -6.05 -0.63 3.68
N ILE A 77 -5.27 -1.54 3.07
CA ILE A 77 -5.78 -2.70 2.35
C ILE A 77 -6.59 -3.60 3.28
N ALA A 78 -6.05 -3.90 4.47
CA ALA A 78 -6.76 -4.71 5.46
C ALA A 78 -8.05 -4.04 5.95
N ASN A 79 -8.06 -2.70 6.06
CA ASN A 79 -9.21 -1.94 6.57
C ASN A 79 -10.44 -2.05 5.68
N ILE A 80 -10.28 -2.20 4.38
CA ILE A 80 -11.38 -2.41 3.43
C ILE A 80 -11.68 -3.89 3.14
N GLY A 81 -10.97 -4.80 3.81
CA GLY A 81 -11.12 -6.24 3.61
C GLY A 81 -10.54 -6.76 2.29
N ALA A 82 -9.69 -5.99 1.63
CA ALA A 82 -8.90 -6.43 0.49
C ALA A 82 -7.72 -7.30 0.93
N ILE A 83 -7.07 -7.97 -0.02
CA ILE A 83 -5.97 -8.89 0.21
C ILE A 83 -4.67 -8.22 -0.23
N ALA A 84 -3.74 -8.04 0.70
CA ALA A 84 -2.42 -7.54 0.38
C ALA A 84 -1.54 -8.64 -0.25
N VAL A 85 -0.84 -8.28 -1.33
CA VAL A 85 0.13 -9.13 -2.02
C VAL A 85 1.50 -8.45 -1.95
N PRO A 86 2.27 -8.67 -0.87
CA PRO A 86 3.63 -8.13 -0.77
C PRO A 86 4.54 -8.78 -1.81
N VAL A 87 5.25 -7.95 -2.58
CA VAL A 87 6.19 -8.41 -3.61
C VAL A 87 7.60 -8.02 -3.20
N LEU A 88 8.53 -8.96 -3.30
CA LEU A 88 9.93 -8.71 -2.96
C LEU A 88 10.58 -7.74 -3.97
N PRO A 89 11.35 -6.75 -3.49
CA PRO A 89 11.99 -5.75 -4.36
C PRO A 89 12.98 -6.31 -5.38
N GLY A 90 13.43 -7.54 -5.20
CA GLY A 90 14.41 -8.20 -6.09
C GLY A 90 13.80 -8.90 -7.31
N PHE A 91 12.47 -8.94 -7.44
CA PHE A 91 11.86 -9.56 -8.62
C PHE A 91 11.95 -8.64 -9.84
N CYS A 92 12.28 -9.24 -10.99
CA CYS A 92 12.32 -8.55 -12.27
C CYS A 92 10.94 -8.57 -12.97
N SER A 93 10.85 -7.91 -14.13
CA SER A 93 9.57 -7.70 -14.83
C SER A 93 8.82 -9.00 -15.16
N THR A 94 9.52 -10.08 -15.49
CA THR A 94 8.90 -11.37 -15.83
C THR A 94 8.26 -12.03 -14.61
N GLU A 95 9.00 -12.12 -13.50
CA GLU A 95 8.46 -12.69 -12.26
C GLU A 95 7.32 -11.83 -11.72
N LEU A 96 7.49 -10.50 -11.80
CA LEU A 96 6.48 -9.55 -11.38
C LEU A 96 5.19 -9.73 -12.18
N GLN A 97 5.28 -9.86 -13.51
CA GLN A 97 4.11 -10.14 -14.35
C GLN A 97 3.39 -11.41 -13.92
N ASN A 98 4.13 -12.51 -13.73
CA ASN A 98 3.56 -13.78 -13.31
C ASN A 98 2.84 -13.68 -11.96
N ILE A 99 3.43 -12.97 -10.99
CA ILE A 99 2.82 -12.77 -9.67
C ILE A 99 1.53 -11.95 -9.79
N LEU A 100 1.56 -10.83 -10.50
CA LEU A 100 0.42 -9.93 -10.64
C LEU A 100 -0.74 -10.60 -11.40
N GLU A 101 -0.42 -11.40 -12.42
CA GLU A 101 -1.41 -12.14 -13.19
C GLU A 101 -2.00 -13.31 -12.41
N HIS A 102 -1.14 -14.14 -11.78
CA HIS A 102 -1.60 -15.28 -10.98
C HIS A 102 -2.47 -14.85 -9.79
N ALA A 103 -2.11 -13.77 -9.14
CA ALA A 103 -2.88 -13.22 -8.02
C ALA A 103 -4.08 -12.36 -8.47
N GLU A 104 -4.26 -12.10 -9.77
CA GLU A 104 -5.30 -11.20 -10.29
C GLU A 104 -5.26 -9.83 -9.60
N VAL A 105 -4.07 -9.23 -9.51
CA VAL A 105 -3.86 -7.97 -8.80
C VAL A 105 -4.54 -6.82 -9.54
N LYS A 106 -5.42 -6.11 -8.82
CA LYS A 106 -6.18 -4.98 -9.35
C LYS A 106 -5.44 -3.64 -9.24
N VAL A 107 -4.75 -3.44 -8.12
CA VAL A 107 -3.98 -2.21 -7.84
C VAL A 107 -2.59 -2.60 -7.35
N ILE A 108 -1.57 -1.86 -7.79
CA ILE A 108 -0.22 -1.98 -7.26
C ILE A 108 0.27 -0.65 -6.68
N PHE A 109 0.76 -0.70 -5.44
CA PHE A 109 1.59 0.36 -4.87
C PHE A 109 3.05 0.04 -5.16
N VAL A 110 3.77 0.97 -5.76
CA VAL A 110 5.16 0.77 -6.14
C VAL A 110 6.03 1.95 -5.69
N SER A 111 7.23 1.68 -5.19
CA SER A 111 8.19 2.75 -4.89
C SER A 111 8.79 3.31 -6.18
N ARG A 112 9.17 4.61 -6.15
CA ARG A 112 9.79 5.29 -7.30
C ARG A 112 11.01 4.54 -7.82
N LEU A 113 11.83 3.97 -6.93
CA LEU A 113 13.01 3.22 -7.31
C LEU A 113 12.69 1.94 -8.10
N LEU A 114 11.55 1.32 -7.81
CA LEU A 114 11.13 0.04 -8.42
C LEU A 114 10.10 0.22 -9.54
N ALA A 115 9.68 1.46 -9.82
CA ALA A 115 8.68 1.75 -10.85
C ALA A 115 9.08 1.22 -12.23
N LYS A 116 10.38 1.20 -12.55
CA LYS A 116 10.90 0.63 -13.81
C LYS A 116 10.60 -0.87 -13.95
N CYS A 117 10.48 -1.62 -12.85
CA CYS A 117 10.13 -3.05 -12.91
C CYS A 117 8.74 -3.30 -13.48
N LEU A 118 7.88 -2.27 -13.51
CA LEU A 118 6.55 -2.34 -14.12
C LEU A 118 6.53 -1.98 -15.61
N GLU A 119 7.67 -1.57 -16.18
CA GLU A 119 7.76 -1.30 -17.62
C GLU A 119 7.58 -2.63 -18.40
N GLY A 120 6.64 -2.63 -19.34
CA GLY A 120 6.32 -3.81 -20.14
C GLY A 120 5.43 -4.85 -19.44
N VAL A 121 5.17 -4.73 -18.14
CA VAL A 121 4.24 -5.61 -17.43
C VAL A 121 2.81 -5.31 -17.88
N LYS A 122 2.15 -6.34 -18.43
CA LYS A 122 0.76 -6.27 -18.93
C LYS A 122 -0.03 -7.43 -18.34
N THR A 123 -1.02 -7.13 -17.54
CA THR A 123 -1.98 -8.11 -17.04
C THR A 123 -3.40 -7.59 -17.25
N PRO A 124 -4.38 -8.46 -17.53
CA PRO A 124 -5.77 -8.04 -17.77
C PRO A 124 -6.45 -7.50 -16.49
N PHE A 125 -5.86 -7.74 -15.32
CA PHE A 125 -6.45 -7.42 -14.02
C PHE A 125 -5.98 -6.08 -13.45
N LEU A 126 -4.75 -5.63 -13.81
CA LEU A 126 -4.13 -4.45 -13.22
C LEU A 126 -4.76 -3.15 -13.78
N GLU A 127 -5.58 -2.50 -12.96
CA GLU A 127 -6.29 -1.29 -13.33
C GLU A 127 -5.54 -0.01 -12.92
N HIS A 128 -4.87 -0.02 -11.75
CA HIS A 128 -4.23 1.17 -11.19
C HIS A 128 -2.81 0.91 -10.67
N LYS A 129 -1.94 1.90 -10.90
CA LYS A 129 -0.58 1.94 -10.38
C LYS A 129 -0.42 3.21 -9.54
N ILE A 130 0.05 3.08 -8.31
CA ILE A 130 0.16 4.17 -7.33
C ILE A 130 1.59 4.25 -6.82
N LEU A 131 2.18 5.45 -6.81
CA LEU A 131 3.47 5.66 -6.17
C LEU A 131 3.30 5.66 -4.65
N ILE A 132 3.91 4.69 -3.97
CA ILE A 132 3.84 4.57 -2.52
C ILE A 132 4.54 5.72 -1.79
N ASN A 133 5.46 6.42 -2.45
CA ASN A 133 6.21 7.53 -1.86
C ASN A 133 5.34 8.72 -1.46
N ASN A 134 4.29 9.01 -2.23
CA ASN A 134 3.39 10.15 -2.04
C ASN A 134 1.91 9.84 -2.34
N PHE A 135 1.59 8.58 -2.60
CA PHE A 135 0.26 8.08 -2.93
C PHE A 135 -0.37 8.71 -4.18
N SER A 136 0.44 9.25 -5.10
CA SER A 136 -0.06 9.73 -6.38
C SER A 136 -0.33 8.58 -7.36
N THR A 137 -1.41 8.69 -8.12
CA THR A 137 -1.67 7.77 -9.24
C THR A 137 -0.72 8.06 -10.39
N THR A 138 -0.19 7.01 -11.01
CA THR A 138 0.71 7.12 -12.15
C THR A 138 0.01 6.68 -13.42
N ASP A 139 -0.82 7.54 -14.00
CA ASP A 139 -1.48 7.26 -15.28
C ASP A 139 -0.52 7.42 -16.48
N SER A 140 0.66 7.98 -16.28
CA SER A 140 1.71 8.00 -17.30
C SER A 140 3.11 8.05 -16.68
N TYR A 141 3.90 7.02 -16.93
CA TYR A 141 5.34 6.96 -16.61
C TYR A 141 6.19 7.99 -17.38
N THR A 142 5.61 8.74 -18.30
CA THR A 142 6.31 9.70 -19.15
C THR A 142 6.85 10.93 -18.41
N HIS A 143 6.29 11.28 -17.24
CA HIS A 143 6.74 12.43 -16.46
C HIS A 143 7.79 12.12 -15.38
N LEU A 144 8.18 10.86 -15.17
CA LEU A 144 9.21 10.48 -14.21
C LEU A 144 10.64 10.55 -14.77
N ARG A 145 10.81 10.91 -16.05
CA ARG A 145 12.13 11.07 -16.70
C ARG A 145 12.76 12.46 -16.55
N ALA A 146 12.07 13.43 -15.96
CA ALA A 146 12.60 14.78 -15.75
C ALA A 146 12.88 15.00 -14.26
N HIS A 147 14.16 14.98 -13.94
CA HIS A 147 14.92 15.40 -12.75
C HIS A 147 15.69 14.32 -12.04
#